data_f6652760afc923a4d08d6a08a39d0a90
#
_entry.id   f6652760afc923a4d08d6a08a39d0a90
#
_cell.length_a   1.000
_cell.length_b   1.000
_cell.length_c   1.000
_cell.angle_alpha   90.00
_cell.angle_beta   90.00
_cell.angle_gamma   90.00
#
_symmetry.space_group_name_H-M   'P 1'
#
loop_
_entity.id
_entity.type
_entity.pdbx_description
1 polymer ?
#
loop_
_entity_poly.entity_id
_entity_poly.type
_entity_poly.pdbx_seq_one_letter_code
_entity_poly.pdbx_strand_id
1 'polypeptide(L)'
;MLKKNDIVEVEIVDLTHEGQGVAKLDGFVFFVDNALPGEKISMRILKLKKNIGFGKVEEWQSFSPDRNQDLDLTYLRTGIADLGHLTYPAQLAFKKKQVENSLRKIAGISEIAVADTLGMDNPLAYRNKAAVPVRRVNGQLETGFFRKNSHDLVPIEDFYIQHKEIDALVLATRDLLRKLDLKPYDEKEQTGLVRNIVVRRGHYSGQLMLVLVTTRPKIFRVETLIERLTSQFPNLVSIVQNINDQNTNAIFGQEFRLLHGSETIADTMLGNEFEISAPSFYQVNTEMAEKLYQTAIDFAELSADDVVIDAYSGIGTIGLSFAKQVKHVYGVEVVEKAVLDSQKNAARNGIDNITYVCDSAESAMQKWVADGIKPTVIFVDPPRKGLTESFIKASTSVKPEKIVYISCNVATMARDIKLYEELGYKLTKVRPTDLFPNTHHVECVALLVKE
;
A
#
# COMPACT_ATOMS: atom_id res chain seq x y z
N MET A 1 12.88 -29.77 -28.86
CA MET A 1 11.90 -29.74 -27.75
C MET A 1 12.56 -29.02 -26.58
N LEU A 2 11.99 -27.93 -26.11
CA LEU A 2 12.52 -27.11 -25.03
C LEU A 2 12.63 -27.87 -23.71
N LYS A 3 13.71 -27.68 -22.96
CA LYS A 3 13.98 -28.33 -21.68
C LYS A 3 14.40 -27.32 -20.62
N LYS A 4 14.27 -27.69 -19.34
CA LYS A 4 14.83 -26.91 -18.23
C LYS A 4 16.35 -26.77 -18.40
N ASN A 5 16.86 -25.57 -18.12
CA ASN A 5 18.24 -25.11 -18.25
C ASN A 5 18.71 -24.86 -19.70
N ASP A 6 17.87 -25.07 -20.72
CA ASP A 6 18.20 -24.59 -22.07
C ASP A 6 18.36 -23.07 -22.05
N ILE A 7 19.32 -22.57 -22.86
CA ILE A 7 19.48 -21.14 -23.12
C ILE A 7 18.95 -20.89 -24.53
N VAL A 8 18.01 -19.96 -24.63
CA VAL A 8 17.33 -19.62 -25.88
C VAL A 8 17.30 -18.12 -26.07
N GLU A 9 17.35 -17.68 -27.32
CA GLU A 9 17.20 -16.26 -27.67
C GLU A 9 15.71 -15.94 -27.85
N VAL A 10 15.28 -14.86 -27.20
CA VAL A 10 13.91 -14.40 -27.29
C VAL A 10 13.85 -12.87 -27.29
N GLU A 11 12.76 -12.34 -27.85
CA GLU A 11 12.39 -10.93 -27.73
C GLU A 11 11.26 -10.80 -26.73
N ILE A 12 11.35 -9.81 -25.84
CA ILE A 12 10.30 -9.47 -24.88
C ILE A 12 9.26 -8.60 -25.57
N VAL A 13 8.01 -9.06 -25.59
CA VAL A 13 6.92 -8.41 -26.35
C VAL A 13 5.92 -7.66 -25.49
N ASP A 14 5.82 -7.95 -24.18
CA ASP A 14 4.88 -7.30 -23.26
C ASP A 14 5.35 -7.44 -21.80
N LEU A 15 4.61 -6.85 -20.87
CA LEU A 15 4.76 -7.02 -19.42
C LEU A 15 3.51 -7.65 -18.82
N THR A 16 3.70 -8.51 -17.82
CA THR A 16 2.60 -8.94 -16.94
C THR A 16 2.17 -7.78 -16.03
N HIS A 17 1.05 -7.96 -15.33
CA HIS A 17 0.59 -6.97 -14.33
C HIS A 17 1.55 -6.82 -13.13
N GLU A 18 2.46 -7.77 -12.91
CA GLU A 18 3.50 -7.71 -11.88
C GLU A 18 4.85 -7.22 -12.42
N GLY A 19 4.90 -6.79 -13.68
CA GLY A 19 6.12 -6.24 -14.30
C GLY A 19 7.12 -7.27 -14.81
N GLN A 20 6.74 -8.55 -14.93
CA GLN A 20 7.58 -9.55 -15.58
C GLN A 20 7.49 -9.40 -17.11
N GLY A 21 8.63 -9.54 -17.80
CA GLY A 21 8.66 -9.59 -19.26
C GLY A 21 7.94 -10.82 -19.80
N VAL A 22 7.27 -10.65 -20.94
CA VAL A 22 6.58 -11.72 -21.65
C VAL A 22 7.29 -12.01 -22.96
N ALA A 23 7.73 -13.26 -23.16
CA ALA A 23 8.26 -13.74 -24.44
C ALA A 23 7.42 -14.88 -24.98
N LYS A 24 7.45 -15.08 -26.30
CA LYS A 24 6.76 -16.20 -26.97
C LYS A 24 7.78 -17.00 -27.77
N LEU A 25 7.83 -18.31 -27.58
CA LEU A 25 8.70 -19.21 -28.31
C LEU A 25 8.06 -20.60 -28.40
N ASP A 26 8.01 -21.18 -29.60
CA ASP A 26 7.55 -22.56 -29.85
C ASP A 26 6.18 -22.90 -29.22
N GLY A 27 5.23 -21.94 -29.23
CA GLY A 27 3.90 -22.12 -28.65
C GLY A 27 3.84 -21.94 -27.12
N PHE A 28 4.97 -21.64 -26.47
CA PHE A 28 5.01 -21.28 -25.04
C PHE A 28 4.98 -19.77 -24.85
N VAL A 29 4.35 -19.37 -23.74
CA VAL A 29 4.47 -18.03 -23.18
C VAL A 29 5.43 -18.09 -21.99
N PHE A 30 6.52 -17.34 -22.05
CA PHE A 30 7.51 -17.26 -20.98
C PHE A 30 7.35 -15.98 -20.18
N PHE A 31 7.43 -16.12 -18.85
CA PHE A 31 7.52 -15.01 -17.92
C PHE A 31 8.96 -14.88 -17.45
N VAL A 32 9.55 -13.70 -17.62
CA VAL A 32 10.97 -13.45 -17.41
C VAL A 32 11.14 -12.26 -16.47
N ASP A 33 11.72 -12.51 -15.30
CA ASP A 33 12.04 -11.43 -14.36
C ASP A 33 13.11 -10.50 -14.92
N ASN A 34 13.01 -9.21 -14.60
CA ASN A 34 13.97 -8.19 -15.01
C ASN A 34 14.18 -8.08 -16.53
N ALA A 35 13.11 -8.23 -17.31
CA ALA A 35 13.14 -8.10 -18.76
C ALA A 35 12.02 -7.15 -19.23
N LEU A 36 12.31 -6.31 -20.22
CA LEU A 36 11.43 -5.24 -20.70
C LEU A 36 11.07 -5.41 -22.18
N PRO A 37 9.88 -4.95 -22.61
CA PRO A 37 9.47 -4.97 -24.01
C PRO A 37 10.50 -4.31 -24.94
N GLY A 38 10.74 -4.95 -26.08
CA GLY A 38 11.73 -4.53 -27.09
C GLY A 38 13.17 -5.03 -26.80
N GLU A 39 13.40 -5.66 -25.66
CA GLU A 39 14.72 -6.27 -25.37
C GLU A 39 14.86 -7.62 -26.06
N LYS A 40 16.03 -7.85 -26.63
CA LYS A 40 16.49 -9.17 -27.08
C LYS A 40 17.44 -9.73 -26.05
N ILE A 41 17.15 -10.93 -25.58
CA ILE A 41 17.86 -11.57 -24.48
C ILE A 41 18.20 -13.03 -24.78
N SER A 42 19.30 -13.51 -24.20
CA SER A 42 19.54 -14.93 -23.98
C SER A 42 18.86 -15.30 -22.64
N MET A 43 17.84 -16.14 -22.72
CA MET A 43 17.03 -16.54 -21.57
C MET A 43 17.34 -17.98 -21.18
N ARG A 44 17.63 -18.24 -19.90
CA ARG A 44 17.67 -19.59 -19.34
C ARG A 44 16.29 -20.03 -18.89
N ILE A 45 15.85 -21.18 -19.36
CA ILE A 45 14.59 -21.79 -18.96
C ILE A 45 14.72 -22.38 -17.55
N LEU A 46 13.94 -21.84 -16.60
CA LEU A 46 13.91 -22.31 -15.21
C LEU A 46 12.90 -23.41 -14.98
N LYS A 47 11.72 -23.29 -15.61
CA LYS A 47 10.59 -24.22 -15.43
C LYS A 47 9.68 -24.19 -16.66
N LEU A 48 9.15 -25.34 -17.03
CA LEU A 48 8.11 -25.49 -18.06
C LEU A 48 6.87 -26.12 -17.45
N LYS A 49 5.71 -25.62 -17.86
CA LYS A 49 4.36 -26.19 -17.66
C LYS A 49 3.74 -26.40 -19.04
N LYS A 50 2.48 -26.87 -19.12
CA LYS A 50 1.83 -27.26 -20.39
C LYS A 50 2.03 -26.26 -21.54
N ASN A 51 1.78 -24.95 -21.34
CA ASN A 51 1.90 -23.91 -22.35
C ASN A 51 2.61 -22.64 -21.80
N ILE A 52 3.20 -22.73 -20.62
CA ILE A 52 3.80 -21.59 -19.89
C ILE A 52 5.20 -21.99 -19.45
N GLY A 53 6.15 -21.10 -19.62
CA GLY A 53 7.50 -21.23 -19.10
C GLY A 53 7.87 -20.08 -18.17
N PHE A 54 8.91 -20.29 -17.38
CA PHE A 54 9.55 -19.28 -16.57
C PHE A 54 11.02 -19.24 -16.93
N GLY A 55 11.53 -18.04 -17.15
CA GLY A 55 12.92 -17.84 -17.52
C GLY A 55 13.59 -16.76 -16.67
N LYS A 56 14.89 -16.72 -16.73
CA LYS A 56 15.69 -15.60 -16.25
C LYS A 56 16.63 -15.14 -17.36
N VAL A 57 16.93 -13.85 -17.35
CA VAL A 57 17.91 -13.29 -18.26
C VAL A 57 19.30 -13.79 -17.89
N GLU A 58 20.04 -14.32 -18.86
CA GLU A 58 21.47 -14.62 -18.75
C GLU A 58 22.31 -13.48 -19.36
N GLU A 59 21.86 -12.94 -20.53
CA GLU A 59 22.54 -11.87 -21.23
C GLU A 59 21.55 -11.01 -22.00
N TRP A 60 21.75 -9.69 -22.02
CA TRP A 60 21.04 -8.76 -22.88
C TRP A 60 21.83 -8.51 -24.17
N GLN A 61 21.20 -8.74 -25.30
CA GLN A 61 21.74 -8.38 -26.63
C GLN A 61 21.35 -6.94 -26.99
N SER A 62 20.21 -6.47 -26.51
CA SER A 62 19.79 -5.08 -26.62
C SER A 62 18.96 -4.66 -25.41
N PHE A 63 19.09 -3.39 -25.02
CA PHE A 63 18.30 -2.80 -23.93
C PHE A 63 17.13 -1.99 -24.48
N SER A 64 16.02 -2.01 -23.71
CA SER A 64 14.91 -1.08 -23.92
C SER A 64 15.34 0.36 -23.56
N PRO A 65 14.89 1.39 -24.28
CA PRO A 65 15.09 2.79 -23.88
C PRO A 65 14.42 3.11 -22.52
N ASP A 66 13.43 2.31 -22.13
CA ASP A 66 12.72 2.45 -20.86
C ASP A 66 13.43 1.78 -19.68
N ARG A 67 14.64 1.21 -19.90
CA ARG A 67 15.38 0.54 -18.84
C ARG A 67 16.11 1.51 -17.93
N ASN A 68 15.88 1.37 -16.63
CA ASN A 68 16.74 1.92 -15.59
C ASN A 68 17.91 0.97 -15.35
N GLN A 69 19.13 1.38 -15.81
CA GLN A 69 20.33 0.56 -15.70
C GLN A 69 21.02 0.69 -14.33
N ASP A 70 20.70 1.71 -13.56
CA ASP A 70 21.36 2.04 -12.29
C ASP A 70 20.75 1.32 -11.08
N LEU A 71 19.69 0.53 -11.28
CA LEU A 71 19.02 -0.16 -10.19
C LEU A 71 19.87 -1.28 -9.59
N ASP A 72 20.07 -1.28 -8.28
CA ASP A 72 20.58 -2.45 -7.57
C ASP A 72 19.56 -3.60 -7.65
N LEU A 73 20.00 -4.72 -8.21
CA LEU A 73 19.16 -5.92 -8.40
C LEU A 73 18.64 -6.53 -7.08
N THR A 74 19.22 -6.15 -5.95
CA THR A 74 18.74 -6.51 -4.61
C THR A 74 17.30 -6.06 -4.40
N TYR A 75 16.92 -4.89 -4.92
CA TYR A 75 15.58 -4.34 -4.80
C TYR A 75 14.54 -5.10 -5.63
N LEU A 76 14.93 -5.61 -6.80
CA LEU A 76 14.08 -6.53 -7.58
C LEU A 76 13.93 -7.89 -6.89
N ARG A 77 15.01 -8.43 -6.35
CA ARG A 77 15.02 -9.75 -5.70
C ARG A 77 14.20 -9.80 -4.43
N THR A 78 14.11 -8.70 -3.71
CA THR A 78 13.33 -8.55 -2.47
C THR A 78 11.93 -8.02 -2.70
N GLY A 79 11.64 -7.48 -3.89
CA GLY A 79 10.35 -6.88 -4.21
C GLY A 79 10.14 -5.49 -3.60
N ILE A 80 11.20 -4.86 -3.07
CA ILE A 80 11.13 -3.47 -2.60
C ILE A 80 10.80 -2.54 -3.77
N ALA A 81 11.40 -2.82 -4.94
CA ALA A 81 11.21 -2.05 -6.16
C ALA A 81 11.05 -2.99 -7.36
N ASP A 82 9.94 -3.69 -7.44
CA ASP A 82 9.69 -4.72 -8.46
C ASP A 82 9.47 -4.17 -9.88
N LEU A 83 9.20 -2.86 -10.02
CA LEU A 83 9.26 -2.10 -11.28
C LEU A 83 10.48 -1.18 -11.39
N GLY A 84 11.41 -1.23 -10.45
CA GLY A 84 12.56 -0.31 -10.43
C GLY A 84 13.48 -0.42 -11.65
N HIS A 85 13.41 -1.52 -12.41
CA HIS A 85 14.13 -1.70 -13.68
C HIS A 85 13.55 -0.89 -14.86
N LEU A 86 12.35 -0.30 -14.69
CA LEU A 86 11.77 0.69 -15.60
C LEU A 86 12.17 2.10 -15.20
N THR A 87 12.37 2.98 -16.16
CA THR A 87 12.45 4.43 -15.93
C THR A 87 11.12 4.92 -15.34
N TYR A 88 11.14 5.99 -14.57
CA TYR A 88 9.94 6.44 -13.88
C TYR A 88 8.80 6.85 -14.84
N PRO A 89 9.05 7.56 -15.95
CA PRO A 89 8.01 7.80 -16.94
C PRO A 89 7.38 6.51 -17.51
N ALA A 90 8.19 5.47 -17.74
CA ALA A 90 7.71 4.17 -18.22
C ALA A 90 6.86 3.45 -17.15
N GLN A 91 7.19 3.59 -15.85
CA GLN A 91 6.35 3.08 -14.76
C GLN A 91 4.96 3.74 -14.75
N LEU A 92 4.88 5.07 -14.95
CA LEU A 92 3.61 5.79 -15.01
C LEU A 92 2.76 5.35 -16.21
N ALA A 93 3.38 5.19 -17.37
CA ALA A 93 2.72 4.68 -18.57
C ALA A 93 2.22 3.24 -18.39
N PHE A 94 3.03 2.39 -17.76
CA PHE A 94 2.66 1.01 -17.40
C PHE A 94 1.40 0.99 -16.51
N LYS A 95 1.34 1.82 -15.48
CA LYS A 95 0.20 1.90 -14.54
C LYS A 95 -1.08 2.38 -15.23
N LYS A 96 -0.98 3.38 -16.11
CA LYS A 96 -2.11 3.79 -16.97
C LYS A 96 -2.63 2.64 -17.82
N LYS A 97 -1.73 1.93 -18.51
CA LYS A 97 -2.06 0.76 -19.34
C LYS A 97 -2.74 -0.36 -18.53
N GLN A 98 -2.37 -0.56 -17.26
CA GLN A 98 -3.04 -1.52 -16.37
C GLN A 98 -4.51 -1.17 -16.15
N VAL A 99 -4.82 0.11 -15.90
CA VAL A 99 -6.18 0.59 -15.71
C VAL A 99 -6.98 0.44 -17.01
N GLU A 100 -6.46 0.90 -18.14
CA GLU A 100 -7.09 0.76 -19.46
C GLU A 100 -7.40 -0.70 -19.80
N ASN A 101 -6.45 -1.59 -19.58
CA ASN A 101 -6.61 -3.02 -19.82
C ASN A 101 -7.68 -3.65 -18.93
N SER A 102 -7.74 -3.26 -17.65
CA SER A 102 -8.72 -3.79 -16.70
C SER A 102 -10.13 -3.33 -17.06
N LEU A 103 -10.32 -2.06 -17.39
CA LEU A 103 -11.61 -1.53 -17.83
C LEU A 103 -12.08 -2.21 -19.10
N ARG A 104 -11.22 -2.34 -20.12
CA ARG A 104 -11.55 -2.98 -21.39
C ARG A 104 -11.87 -4.46 -21.24
N LYS A 105 -11.01 -5.23 -20.53
CA LYS A 105 -11.12 -6.70 -20.48
C LYS A 105 -12.14 -7.21 -19.48
N ILE A 106 -12.35 -6.50 -18.37
CA ILE A 106 -13.21 -6.93 -17.25
C ILE A 106 -14.55 -6.21 -17.30
N ALA A 107 -14.54 -4.87 -17.40
CA ALA A 107 -15.77 -4.08 -17.46
C ALA A 107 -16.38 -4.03 -18.87
N GLY A 108 -15.60 -4.26 -19.93
CA GLY A 108 -16.04 -4.10 -21.30
C GLY A 108 -16.08 -2.64 -21.77
N ILE A 109 -15.46 -1.74 -21.01
CA ILE A 109 -15.45 -0.29 -21.28
C ILE A 109 -14.18 0.06 -22.05
N SER A 110 -14.33 0.59 -23.26
CA SER A 110 -13.22 1.00 -24.15
C SER A 110 -13.25 2.48 -24.51
N GLU A 111 -14.36 3.16 -24.30
CA GLU A 111 -14.59 4.53 -24.79
C GLU A 111 -14.13 5.61 -23.80
N ILE A 112 -13.86 5.24 -22.54
CA ILE A 112 -13.40 6.20 -21.53
C ILE A 112 -11.93 6.54 -21.73
N ALA A 113 -11.62 7.83 -21.74
CA ALA A 113 -10.24 8.30 -21.72
C ALA A 113 -9.69 8.22 -20.29
N VAL A 114 -8.77 7.28 -20.05
CA VAL A 114 -8.03 7.22 -18.78
C VAL A 114 -7.02 8.36 -18.76
N ALA A 115 -7.09 9.20 -17.73
CA ALA A 115 -6.15 10.30 -17.57
C ALA A 115 -4.72 9.78 -17.31
N ASP A 116 -3.71 10.63 -17.50
CA ASP A 116 -2.34 10.28 -17.19
C ASP A 116 -2.17 9.99 -15.69
N THR A 117 -1.31 9.02 -15.38
CA THR A 117 -1.02 8.63 -14.02
C THR A 117 -0.38 9.77 -13.25
N LEU A 118 -0.95 10.15 -12.11
CA LEU A 118 -0.32 11.08 -11.19
C LEU A 118 0.92 10.44 -10.59
N GLY A 119 2.05 11.13 -10.68
CA GLY A 119 3.33 10.67 -10.15
C GLY A 119 3.97 11.67 -9.19
N MET A 120 5.16 11.29 -8.70
CA MET A 120 6.01 12.10 -7.84
C MET A 120 7.14 12.76 -8.63
N ASP A 121 7.60 13.91 -8.18
CA ASP A 121 8.82 14.50 -8.71
C ASP A 121 10.05 13.70 -8.30
N ASN A 122 10.07 13.20 -7.05
CA ASN A 122 11.09 12.28 -6.55
C ASN A 122 10.46 10.97 -6.09
N PRO A 123 10.55 9.89 -6.89
CA PRO A 123 9.89 8.60 -6.59
C PRO A 123 10.66 7.73 -5.60
N LEU A 124 11.59 8.29 -4.83
CA LEU A 124 12.42 7.61 -3.84
C LEU A 124 12.17 8.13 -2.43
N ALA A 125 12.52 7.33 -1.43
CA ALA A 125 12.48 7.72 -0.02
C ALA A 125 11.12 8.28 0.47
N TYR A 126 10.02 7.87 -0.16
CA TYR A 126 8.68 8.42 0.09
C TYR A 126 7.94 7.74 1.24
N ARG A 127 8.30 6.49 1.59
CA ARG A 127 7.54 5.74 2.61
C ARG A 127 7.79 6.30 4.00
N ASN A 128 6.70 6.62 4.67
CA ASN A 128 6.68 7.10 6.06
C ASN A 128 6.52 5.98 7.09
N LYS A 129 6.50 4.71 6.67
CA LYS A 129 6.43 3.52 7.53
C LYS A 129 7.25 2.39 6.94
N ALA A 130 8.04 1.74 7.79
CA ALA A 130 8.74 0.49 7.50
C ALA A 130 8.41 -0.57 8.54
N ALA A 131 8.33 -1.82 8.09
CA ALA A 131 8.24 -2.99 8.97
C ALA A 131 9.33 -3.98 8.54
N VAL A 132 10.44 -3.95 9.24
CA VAL A 132 11.68 -4.63 8.84
C VAL A 132 11.88 -5.88 9.66
N PRO A 133 11.92 -7.08 9.07
CA PRO A 133 12.22 -8.30 9.79
C PRO A 133 13.65 -8.32 10.34
N VAL A 134 13.80 -8.94 11.50
CA VAL A 134 15.08 -9.12 12.19
C VAL A 134 15.39 -10.61 12.26
N ARG A 135 16.44 -11.05 11.59
CA ARG A 135 16.82 -12.46 11.51
C ARG A 135 18.32 -12.65 11.71
N ARG A 136 18.73 -13.90 11.93
CA ARG A 136 20.15 -14.26 11.94
C ARG A 136 20.60 -14.58 10.53
N VAL A 137 21.62 -13.86 10.04
CA VAL A 137 22.29 -14.12 8.76
C VAL A 137 23.79 -14.20 9.02
N ASN A 138 24.43 -15.26 8.54
CA ASN A 138 25.86 -15.49 8.73
C ASN A 138 26.33 -15.33 10.21
N GLY A 139 25.52 -15.80 11.15
CA GLY A 139 25.83 -15.75 12.58
C GLY A 139 25.50 -14.43 13.28
N GLN A 140 25.16 -13.36 12.56
CA GLN A 140 24.84 -12.04 13.11
C GLN A 140 23.34 -11.73 13.03
N LEU A 141 22.87 -10.86 13.92
CA LEU A 141 21.55 -10.24 13.83
C LEU A 141 21.56 -9.23 12.67
N GLU A 142 20.66 -9.41 11.71
CA GLU A 142 20.51 -8.55 10.55
C GLU A 142 19.10 -8.05 10.36
N THR A 143 18.99 -6.91 9.66
CA THR A 143 17.75 -6.32 9.17
C THR A 143 17.78 -6.26 7.64
N GLY A 144 16.62 -6.47 7.02
CA GLY A 144 16.52 -6.49 5.55
C GLY A 144 15.14 -6.92 5.14
N PHE A 145 15.02 -7.45 3.91
CA PHE A 145 13.77 -8.04 3.43
C PHE A 145 13.98 -9.47 2.92
N PHE A 146 12.91 -10.24 2.92
CA PHE A 146 12.96 -11.59 2.37
C PHE A 146 13.09 -11.56 0.85
N ARG A 147 13.88 -12.49 0.30
CA ARG A 147 13.86 -12.77 -1.12
C ARG A 147 12.44 -13.18 -1.53
N LYS A 148 11.98 -12.71 -2.70
CA LYS A 148 10.68 -13.12 -3.26
C LYS A 148 10.53 -14.64 -3.23
N ASN A 149 9.37 -15.11 -2.78
CA ASN A 149 9.03 -16.54 -2.66
C ASN A 149 9.98 -17.34 -1.76
N SER A 150 10.62 -16.71 -0.78
CA SER A 150 11.55 -17.34 0.17
C SER A 150 11.41 -16.70 1.56
N HIS A 151 11.90 -17.41 2.58
CA HIS A 151 12.10 -16.88 3.93
C HIS A 151 13.57 -16.48 4.18
N ASP A 152 14.40 -16.45 3.13
CA ASP A 152 15.80 -16.04 3.23
C ASP A 152 15.88 -14.51 3.31
N LEU A 153 16.36 -14.00 4.44
CA LEU A 153 16.57 -12.57 4.61
C LEU A 153 17.79 -12.11 3.81
N VAL A 154 17.60 -11.08 3.00
CA VAL A 154 18.67 -10.33 2.35
C VAL A 154 18.95 -9.10 3.21
N PRO A 155 20.13 -8.97 3.83
CA PRO A 155 20.50 -7.78 4.58
C PRO A 155 20.51 -6.53 3.69
N ILE A 156 19.91 -5.45 4.19
CA ILE A 156 19.77 -4.19 3.46
C ILE A 156 20.02 -3.05 4.45
N GLU A 157 20.79 -2.05 4.03
CA GLU A 157 21.05 -0.82 4.78
C GLU A 157 20.43 0.42 4.15
N ASP A 158 20.39 0.49 2.82
CA ASP A 158 19.61 1.47 2.09
C ASP A 158 18.33 0.82 1.56
N PHE A 159 17.19 1.20 2.11
CA PHE A 159 15.90 0.62 1.75
C PHE A 159 15.24 1.32 0.55
N TYR A 160 15.97 2.17 -0.18
CA TYR A 160 15.63 2.76 -1.46
C TYR A 160 14.35 3.62 -1.46
N ILE A 161 13.18 3.03 -1.13
CA ILE A 161 11.88 3.72 -1.13
C ILE A 161 11.46 4.22 0.25
N GLN A 162 12.17 3.86 1.32
CA GLN A 162 11.86 4.32 2.67
C GLN A 162 12.57 5.65 2.97
N HIS A 163 11.92 6.49 3.80
CA HIS A 163 12.51 7.74 4.24
C HIS A 163 13.83 7.51 4.99
N LYS A 164 14.86 8.30 4.72
CA LYS A 164 16.22 8.08 5.24
C LYS A 164 16.33 8.11 6.77
N GLU A 165 15.50 8.89 7.46
CA GLU A 165 15.44 8.86 8.93
C GLU A 165 14.89 7.52 9.47
N ILE A 166 13.99 6.88 8.71
CA ILE A 166 13.51 5.53 9.04
C ILE A 166 14.65 4.53 8.93
N ASP A 167 15.40 4.57 7.82
CA ASP A 167 16.56 3.70 7.62
C ASP A 167 17.59 3.89 8.76
N ALA A 168 17.90 5.14 9.09
CA ALA A 168 18.84 5.48 10.16
C ALA A 168 18.39 4.91 11.52
N LEU A 169 17.10 5.04 11.87
CA LEU A 169 16.57 4.51 13.13
C LEU A 169 16.53 2.98 13.13
N VAL A 170 16.19 2.34 12.01
CA VAL A 170 16.25 0.86 11.87
C VAL A 170 17.68 0.35 12.11
N LEU A 171 18.67 0.96 11.47
CA LEU A 171 20.07 0.56 11.57
C LEU A 171 20.63 0.83 12.98
N ALA A 172 20.35 1.97 13.58
CA ALA A 172 20.76 2.28 14.96
C ALA A 172 20.13 1.28 15.95
N THR A 173 18.86 0.94 15.77
CA THR A 173 18.18 -0.08 16.58
C THR A 173 18.84 -1.44 16.39
N ARG A 174 19.08 -1.89 15.16
CA ARG A 174 19.80 -3.13 14.86
C ARG A 174 21.14 -3.22 15.61
N ASP A 175 21.92 -2.16 15.51
CA ASP A 175 23.28 -2.14 16.10
C ASP A 175 23.24 -2.15 17.64
N LEU A 176 22.23 -1.52 18.23
CA LEU A 176 22.00 -1.61 19.69
C LEU A 176 21.53 -2.99 20.12
N LEU A 177 20.64 -3.63 19.37
CA LEU A 177 20.21 -5.01 19.63
C LEU A 177 21.40 -5.97 19.61
N ARG A 178 22.36 -5.79 18.68
CA ARG A 178 23.62 -6.54 18.65
C ARG A 178 24.48 -6.29 19.90
N LYS A 179 24.70 -5.03 20.25
CA LYS A 179 25.51 -4.64 21.43
C LYS A 179 24.93 -5.15 22.75
N LEU A 180 23.61 -5.24 22.85
CA LEU A 180 22.90 -5.74 24.02
C LEU A 180 22.69 -7.27 24.00
N ASP A 181 23.22 -7.95 22.98
CA ASP A 181 23.09 -9.40 22.76
C ASP A 181 21.61 -9.88 22.73
N LEU A 182 20.69 -9.05 22.26
CA LEU A 182 19.30 -9.43 22.08
C LEU A 182 19.16 -10.33 20.86
N LYS A 183 18.56 -11.49 21.06
CA LYS A 183 18.53 -12.53 20.01
C LYS A 183 17.42 -12.28 19.00
N PRO A 184 17.70 -12.36 17.69
CA PRO A 184 16.66 -12.32 16.65
C PRO A 184 15.79 -13.57 16.74
N TYR A 185 14.53 -13.46 16.33
CA TYR A 185 13.61 -14.58 16.26
C TYR A 185 14.02 -15.58 15.16
N ASP A 186 14.01 -16.85 15.51
CA ASP A 186 14.19 -17.97 14.62
C ASP A 186 12.83 -18.66 14.40
N GLU A 187 12.33 -18.63 13.17
CA GLU A 187 11.01 -19.18 12.82
C GLU A 187 10.98 -20.72 12.87
N LYS A 188 12.12 -21.38 12.61
CA LYS A 188 12.21 -22.85 12.61
C LYS A 188 12.24 -23.39 14.02
N GLU A 189 13.08 -22.80 14.86
CA GLU A 189 13.26 -23.22 16.26
C GLU A 189 12.23 -22.56 17.20
N GLN A 190 11.48 -21.54 16.71
CA GLN A 190 10.54 -20.73 17.52
C GLN A 190 11.21 -20.13 18.78
N THR A 191 12.46 -19.72 18.64
CA THR A 191 13.27 -19.14 19.70
C THR A 191 13.70 -17.71 19.38
N GLY A 192 14.32 -17.04 20.34
CA GLY A 192 14.74 -15.66 20.18
C GLY A 192 13.70 -14.66 20.71
N LEU A 193 13.98 -13.37 20.56
CA LEU A 193 13.17 -12.30 21.14
C LEU A 193 12.59 -11.37 20.07
N VAL A 194 13.45 -10.79 19.22
CA VAL A 194 13.06 -9.69 18.32
C VAL A 194 12.67 -10.24 16.96
N ARG A 195 11.43 -9.98 16.57
CA ARG A 195 10.86 -10.43 15.28
C ARG A 195 11.02 -9.37 14.20
N ASN A 196 10.60 -8.13 14.52
CA ASN A 196 10.57 -7.01 13.58
C ASN A 196 10.91 -5.70 14.30
N ILE A 197 11.47 -4.78 13.55
CA ILE A 197 11.58 -3.37 13.87
C ILE A 197 10.58 -2.66 12.97
N VAL A 198 9.59 -1.97 13.56
CA VAL A 198 8.65 -1.15 12.81
C VAL A 198 8.91 0.31 13.16
N VAL A 199 9.08 1.15 12.15
CA VAL A 199 9.28 2.58 12.32
C VAL A 199 8.18 3.33 11.56
N ARG A 200 7.60 4.34 12.19
CA ARG A 200 6.72 5.33 11.56
C ARG A 200 7.34 6.70 11.69
N ARG A 201 7.11 7.52 10.67
CA ARG A 201 7.50 8.93 10.64
C ARG A 201 6.32 9.77 10.20
N GLY A 202 6.00 10.82 10.95
CA GLY A 202 5.08 11.85 10.45
C GLY A 202 5.73 12.59 9.28
N HIS A 203 5.03 12.69 8.16
CA HIS A 203 5.57 13.33 6.95
C HIS A 203 5.88 14.79 7.19
N TYR A 204 4.92 15.56 7.71
CA TYR A 204 5.06 16.98 8.01
C TYR A 204 5.66 17.23 9.39
N SER A 205 5.28 16.46 10.40
CA SER A 205 5.75 16.68 11.78
C SER A 205 7.20 16.23 11.99
N GLY A 206 7.68 15.27 11.21
CA GLY A 206 8.99 14.65 11.41
C GLY A 206 9.09 13.76 12.65
N GLN A 207 8.01 13.61 13.43
CA GLN A 207 7.99 12.75 14.61
C GLN A 207 8.23 11.28 14.25
N LEU A 208 9.04 10.60 15.04
CA LEU A 208 9.35 9.18 14.87
C LEU A 208 8.67 8.34 15.96
N MET A 209 8.18 7.18 15.57
CA MET A 209 7.74 6.09 16.44
C MET A 209 8.53 4.84 16.10
N LEU A 210 9.09 4.19 17.11
CA LEU A 210 9.69 2.87 17.01
C LEU A 210 8.76 1.84 17.66
N VAL A 211 8.47 0.76 16.95
CA VAL A 211 7.78 -0.41 17.52
C VAL A 211 8.71 -1.61 17.46
N LEU A 212 9.05 -2.15 18.62
CA LEU A 212 9.79 -3.41 18.75
C LEU A 212 8.78 -4.56 18.82
N VAL A 213 8.78 -5.42 17.83
CA VAL A 213 7.95 -6.62 17.83
C VAL A 213 8.74 -7.76 18.44
N THR A 214 8.28 -8.27 19.59
CA THR A 214 8.97 -9.26 20.39
C THR A 214 8.10 -10.48 20.65
N THR A 215 8.72 -11.62 20.94
CA THR A 215 8.02 -12.87 21.26
C THR A 215 7.53 -12.94 22.71
N ARG A 216 8.01 -12.06 23.58
CA ARG A 216 7.68 -12.01 25.00
C ARG A 216 7.87 -10.61 25.58
N PRO A 217 7.24 -10.30 26.74
CA PRO A 217 7.23 -8.97 27.32
C PRO A 217 8.60 -8.46 27.79
N LYS A 218 9.46 -9.34 28.31
CA LYS A 218 10.72 -8.94 28.94
C LYS A 218 11.79 -8.66 27.88
N ILE A 219 12.27 -7.41 27.84
CA ILE A 219 13.44 -6.99 27.05
C ILE A 219 14.57 -6.67 28.04
N PHE A 220 15.71 -7.35 27.86
CA PHE A 220 16.88 -7.11 28.73
C PHE A 220 17.49 -5.74 28.38
N ARG A 221 17.78 -4.93 29.41
CA ARG A 221 18.34 -3.57 29.29
C ARG A 221 17.54 -2.63 28.40
N VAL A 222 16.22 -2.70 28.48
CA VAL A 222 15.33 -1.85 27.68
C VAL A 222 15.56 -0.36 27.94
N GLU A 223 15.88 0.03 29.19
CA GLU A 223 16.18 1.40 29.58
C GLU A 223 17.41 1.94 28.84
N THR A 224 18.47 1.11 28.72
CA THR A 224 19.68 1.50 27.94
C THR A 224 19.36 1.67 26.46
N LEU A 225 18.49 0.82 25.90
CA LEU A 225 18.05 0.94 24.51
C LEU A 225 17.28 2.24 24.31
N ILE A 226 16.34 2.56 25.20
CA ILE A 226 15.54 3.79 25.16
C ILE A 226 16.45 5.01 25.23
N GLU A 227 17.31 5.09 26.27
CA GLU A 227 18.23 6.21 26.48
C GLU A 227 19.11 6.49 25.26
N ARG A 228 19.72 5.44 24.70
CA ARG A 228 20.60 5.59 23.54
C ARG A 228 19.87 6.06 22.29
N LEU A 229 18.70 5.49 22.00
CA LEU A 229 17.93 5.87 20.82
C LEU A 229 17.35 7.29 20.94
N THR A 230 16.79 7.66 22.09
CA THR A 230 16.22 9.00 22.30
C THR A 230 17.29 10.08 22.31
N SER A 231 18.51 9.79 22.79
CA SER A 231 19.66 10.69 22.69
C SER A 231 20.13 10.89 21.24
N GLN A 232 20.07 9.84 20.42
CA GLN A 232 20.52 9.91 19.03
C GLN A 232 19.44 10.51 18.10
N PHE A 233 18.15 10.30 18.42
CA PHE A 233 17.02 10.76 17.64
C PHE A 233 16.10 11.62 18.50
N PRO A 234 16.33 12.96 18.58
CA PRO A 234 15.51 13.86 19.42
C PRO A 234 14.02 13.89 19.03
N ASN A 235 13.71 13.57 17.76
CA ASN A 235 12.35 13.47 17.24
C ASN A 235 11.71 12.07 17.41
N LEU A 236 12.37 11.13 18.10
CA LEU A 236 11.81 9.86 18.51
C LEU A 236 10.93 10.07 19.75
N VAL A 237 9.65 10.36 19.51
CA VAL A 237 8.68 10.73 20.56
C VAL A 237 7.90 9.55 21.10
N SER A 238 8.01 8.39 20.47
CA SER A 238 7.28 7.18 20.85
C SER A 238 8.13 5.94 20.67
N ILE A 239 8.23 5.12 21.73
CA ILE A 239 8.76 3.76 21.66
C ILE A 239 7.73 2.82 22.24
N VAL A 240 7.26 1.88 21.42
CA VAL A 240 6.22 0.90 21.74
C VAL A 240 6.78 -0.51 21.61
N GLN A 241 6.40 -1.40 22.50
CA GLN A 241 6.59 -2.83 22.33
C GLN A 241 5.29 -3.46 21.84
N ASN A 242 5.37 -4.27 20.82
CA ASN A 242 4.28 -5.18 20.44
C ASN A 242 4.72 -6.62 20.77
N ILE A 243 3.83 -7.39 21.39
CA ILE A 243 4.10 -8.79 21.73
C ILE A 243 3.37 -9.68 20.74
N ASN A 244 4.15 -10.44 19.97
CA ASN A 244 3.67 -11.42 19.01
C ASN A 244 4.38 -12.76 19.26
N ASP A 245 3.76 -13.61 20.07
CA ASP A 245 4.23 -14.94 20.43
C ASP A 245 3.70 -16.05 19.48
N GLN A 246 2.85 -15.67 18.52
CA GLN A 246 2.20 -16.59 17.61
C GLN A 246 3.11 -17.01 16.44
N ASN A 247 2.96 -18.25 16.00
CA ASN A 247 3.55 -18.70 14.74
C ASN A 247 2.69 -18.23 13.56
N THR A 248 2.90 -17.00 13.14
CA THR A 248 2.09 -16.33 12.12
C THR A 248 2.96 -15.39 11.26
N ASN A 249 2.51 -15.14 10.04
CA ASN A 249 3.08 -14.13 9.15
C ASN A 249 2.61 -12.70 9.50
N ALA A 250 1.64 -12.54 10.40
CA ALA A 250 1.24 -11.22 10.88
C ALA A 250 2.40 -10.56 11.64
N ILE A 251 2.65 -9.28 11.36
CA ILE A 251 3.73 -8.53 12.00
C ILE A 251 3.38 -8.30 13.47
N PHE A 252 2.18 -7.78 13.74
CA PHE A 252 1.72 -7.45 15.08
C PHE A 252 0.91 -8.56 15.74
N GLY A 253 1.18 -8.78 17.04
CA GLY A 253 0.28 -9.47 17.95
C GLY A 253 -0.75 -8.52 18.54
N GLN A 254 -1.53 -8.99 19.50
CA GLN A 254 -2.65 -8.24 20.07
C GLN A 254 -2.23 -7.20 21.13
N GLU A 255 -1.13 -7.43 21.81
CA GLU A 255 -0.71 -6.62 22.96
C GLU A 255 0.30 -5.55 22.54
N PHE A 256 0.00 -4.29 22.89
CA PHE A 256 0.90 -3.15 22.75
C PHE A 256 1.19 -2.53 24.11
N ARG A 257 2.46 -2.21 24.37
CA ARG A 257 2.94 -1.59 25.59
C ARG A 257 3.76 -0.35 25.26
N LEU A 258 3.39 0.78 25.85
CA LEU A 258 4.23 1.97 25.77
C LEU A 258 5.50 1.78 26.60
N LEU A 259 6.66 1.93 25.98
CA LEU A 259 7.96 1.88 26.65
C LEU A 259 8.52 3.28 26.95
N HIS A 260 8.23 4.25 26.08
CA HIS A 260 8.69 5.63 26.24
C HIS A 260 7.84 6.61 25.44
N GLY A 261 7.61 7.79 26.01
CA GLY A 261 7.00 8.93 25.34
C GLY A 261 5.49 8.80 25.14
N SER A 262 5.02 9.05 23.92
CA SER A 262 3.60 9.06 23.55
C SER A 262 3.17 7.73 22.90
N GLU A 263 1.89 7.35 23.06
CA GLU A 263 1.30 6.20 22.35
C GLU A 263 1.13 6.47 20.84
N THR A 264 1.18 7.73 20.42
CA THR A 264 0.92 8.17 19.05
C THR A 264 2.00 9.14 18.58
N ILE A 265 2.12 9.26 17.26
CA ILE A 265 2.77 10.40 16.61
C ILE A 265 1.71 11.26 15.93
N ALA A 266 1.98 12.55 15.78
CA ALA A 266 1.13 13.47 15.05
C ALA A 266 1.60 13.59 13.59
N ASP A 267 0.66 13.77 12.67
CA ASP A 267 0.94 14.18 11.30
C ASP A 267 -0.24 14.98 10.73
N THR A 268 -0.06 15.54 9.54
CA THR A 268 -1.08 16.31 8.84
C THR A 268 -1.37 15.68 7.49
N MET A 269 -2.61 15.70 7.04
CA MET A 269 -3.04 15.31 5.70
C MET A 269 -4.19 16.21 5.23
N LEU A 270 -4.03 16.84 4.05
CA LEU A 270 -4.99 17.81 3.50
C LEU A 270 -5.46 18.86 4.54
N GLY A 271 -4.52 19.36 5.32
CA GLY A 271 -4.78 20.41 6.32
C GLY A 271 -5.42 19.95 7.62
N ASN A 272 -5.71 18.67 7.79
CA ASN A 272 -6.22 18.10 9.04
C ASN A 272 -5.11 17.41 9.84
N GLU A 273 -5.15 17.56 11.16
CA GLU A 273 -4.22 16.90 12.09
C GLU A 273 -4.73 15.52 12.46
N PHE A 274 -3.81 14.54 12.47
CA PHE A 274 -4.09 13.16 12.85
C PHE A 274 -3.13 12.67 13.92
N GLU A 275 -3.65 11.92 14.88
CA GLU A 275 -2.85 11.06 15.75
C GLU A 275 -2.80 9.66 15.20
N ILE A 276 -1.59 9.11 15.10
CA ILE A 276 -1.31 7.83 14.47
C ILE A 276 -0.69 6.91 15.50
N SER A 277 -1.42 5.87 15.89
CA SER A 277 -0.91 4.83 16.80
C SER A 277 -0.13 3.74 16.03
N ALA A 278 0.58 2.88 16.75
CA ALA A 278 1.35 1.79 16.16
C ALA A 278 0.52 0.89 15.20
N PRO A 279 -0.69 0.41 15.56
CA PRO A 279 -1.52 -0.43 14.69
C PRO A 279 -2.33 0.34 13.65
N SER A 280 -2.51 1.67 13.77
CA SER A 280 -3.39 2.43 12.89
C SER A 280 -2.98 2.31 11.42
N PHE A 281 -3.97 2.16 10.54
CA PHE A 281 -3.73 2.35 9.11
C PHE A 281 -3.60 3.85 8.83
N TYR A 282 -2.55 4.22 8.14
CA TYR A 282 -2.29 5.55 7.60
C TYR A 282 -1.48 5.39 6.33
N GLN A 283 -1.80 6.15 5.29
CA GLN A 283 -1.15 6.01 3.97
C GLN A 283 0.36 6.23 4.08
N VAL A 284 1.12 5.31 3.50
CA VAL A 284 2.59 5.28 3.66
C VAL A 284 3.33 6.30 2.79
N ASN A 285 2.65 6.91 1.84
CA ASN A 285 3.13 8.00 0.99
C ASN A 285 2.14 9.17 1.11
N THR A 286 2.41 10.08 2.03
CA THR A 286 1.49 11.18 2.35
C THR A 286 1.28 12.10 1.16
N GLU A 287 2.34 12.48 0.43
CA GLU A 287 2.25 13.34 -0.75
C GLU A 287 1.28 12.78 -1.81
N MET A 288 1.44 11.52 -2.14
CA MET A 288 0.60 10.90 -3.16
C MET A 288 -0.80 10.56 -2.64
N ALA A 289 -0.96 10.29 -1.34
CA ALA A 289 -2.28 10.14 -0.73
C ALA A 289 -3.09 11.44 -0.78
N GLU A 290 -2.44 12.59 -0.53
CA GLU A 290 -3.08 13.90 -0.68
C GLU A 290 -3.51 14.16 -2.13
N LYS A 291 -2.66 13.86 -3.13
CA LYS A 291 -3.01 13.96 -4.55
C LYS A 291 -4.16 13.02 -4.94
N LEU A 292 -4.16 11.78 -4.41
CA LEU A 292 -5.22 10.80 -4.63
C LEU A 292 -6.56 11.27 -4.07
N TYR A 293 -6.58 11.70 -2.82
CA TYR A 293 -7.80 12.16 -2.14
C TYR A 293 -8.28 13.49 -2.71
N GLN A 294 -7.39 14.43 -3.04
CA GLN A 294 -7.77 15.66 -3.73
C GLN A 294 -8.41 15.38 -5.08
N THR A 295 -7.87 14.42 -5.86
CA THR A 295 -8.48 13.99 -7.13
C THR A 295 -9.89 13.45 -6.92
N ALA A 296 -10.11 12.66 -5.85
CA ALA A 296 -11.43 12.13 -5.51
C ALA A 296 -12.41 13.24 -5.13
N ILE A 297 -11.98 14.22 -4.34
CA ILE A 297 -12.75 15.40 -3.96
C ILE A 297 -13.09 16.25 -5.19
N ASP A 298 -12.12 16.50 -6.07
CA ASP A 298 -12.31 17.27 -7.30
C ASP A 298 -13.29 16.56 -8.25
N PHE A 299 -13.26 15.24 -8.33
CA PHE A 299 -14.22 14.46 -9.14
C PHE A 299 -15.63 14.53 -8.58
N ALA A 300 -15.77 14.58 -7.24
CA ALA A 300 -17.06 14.67 -6.58
C ALA A 300 -17.76 16.01 -6.82
N GLU A 301 -17.00 17.12 -7.00
CA GLU A 301 -17.56 18.47 -7.19
C GLU A 301 -18.59 18.77 -6.08
N LEU A 302 -18.15 18.66 -4.82
CA LEU A 302 -18.99 18.77 -3.62
C LEU A 302 -19.54 20.17 -3.40
N SER A 303 -20.74 20.25 -2.81
CA SER A 303 -21.43 21.48 -2.42
C SER A 303 -21.87 21.45 -0.94
N ALA A 304 -22.22 22.63 -0.41
CA ALA A 304 -22.66 22.77 0.98
C ALA A 304 -23.98 22.04 1.30
N ASP A 305 -24.76 21.66 0.30
CA ASP A 305 -26.02 20.94 0.45
C ASP A 305 -25.85 19.42 0.43
N ASP A 306 -24.65 18.93 0.08
CA ASP A 306 -24.39 17.50 -0.06
C ASP A 306 -24.41 16.75 1.26
N VAL A 307 -25.04 15.60 1.25
CA VAL A 307 -24.95 14.56 2.27
C VAL A 307 -24.08 13.44 1.71
N VAL A 308 -22.97 13.16 2.36
CA VAL A 308 -21.94 12.27 1.83
C VAL A 308 -21.81 11.03 2.72
N ILE A 309 -21.67 9.86 2.11
CA ILE A 309 -21.24 8.64 2.79
C ILE A 309 -19.77 8.41 2.50
N ASP A 310 -18.96 8.21 3.54
CA ASP A 310 -17.56 7.76 3.50
C ASP A 310 -17.50 6.29 3.95
N ALA A 311 -17.61 5.38 3.00
CA ALA A 311 -17.59 3.96 3.28
C ALA A 311 -16.13 3.45 3.35
N TYR A 312 -15.85 2.63 4.37
CA TYR A 312 -14.49 2.18 4.74
C TYR A 312 -13.61 3.33 5.25
N SER A 313 -14.14 4.13 6.17
CA SER A 313 -13.58 5.44 6.55
C SER A 313 -12.24 5.38 7.31
N GLY A 314 -11.84 4.20 7.86
CA GLY A 314 -10.61 4.08 8.65
C GLY A 314 -10.59 5.06 9.83
N ILE A 315 -9.49 5.81 9.98
CA ILE A 315 -9.36 6.88 10.98
C ILE A 315 -9.93 8.23 10.53
N GLY A 316 -10.69 8.24 9.42
CA GLY A 316 -11.39 9.41 8.90
C GLY A 316 -10.64 10.27 7.92
N THR A 317 -9.54 9.80 7.33
CA THR A 317 -8.67 10.63 6.47
C THR A 317 -9.38 11.22 5.26
N ILE A 318 -10.28 10.49 4.62
CA ILE A 318 -11.03 10.96 3.44
C ILE A 318 -12.16 11.87 3.88
N GLY A 319 -13.08 11.40 4.73
CA GLY A 319 -14.26 12.15 5.16
C GLY A 319 -13.93 13.49 5.81
N LEU A 320 -12.90 13.55 6.66
CA LEU A 320 -12.46 14.79 7.31
C LEU A 320 -11.92 15.81 6.30
N SER A 321 -11.32 15.35 5.18
CA SER A 321 -10.71 16.23 4.19
C SER A 321 -11.74 17.12 3.47
N PHE A 322 -12.99 16.71 3.39
CA PHE A 322 -14.05 17.47 2.75
C PHE A 322 -15.25 17.83 3.66
N ALA A 323 -15.26 17.37 4.92
CA ALA A 323 -16.41 17.57 5.80
C ALA A 323 -16.86 19.04 5.91
N LYS A 324 -15.92 19.99 5.94
CA LYS A 324 -16.22 21.42 6.00
C LYS A 324 -16.87 21.98 4.72
N GLN A 325 -16.89 21.23 3.64
CA GLN A 325 -17.46 21.65 2.35
C GLN A 325 -18.89 21.16 2.13
N VAL A 326 -19.40 20.27 2.99
CA VAL A 326 -20.67 19.57 2.81
C VAL A 326 -21.58 19.75 4.01
N LYS A 327 -22.86 19.40 3.84
CA LYS A 327 -23.85 19.48 4.90
C LYS A 327 -23.58 18.47 6.03
N HIS A 328 -23.33 17.22 5.68
CA HIS A 328 -23.05 16.15 6.65
C HIS A 328 -22.31 14.99 6.00
N VAL A 329 -21.46 14.32 6.80
CA VAL A 329 -20.76 13.09 6.40
C VAL A 329 -21.16 11.94 7.31
N TYR A 330 -21.47 10.78 6.73
CA TYR A 330 -21.68 9.52 7.45
C TYR A 330 -20.52 8.57 7.13
N GLY A 331 -19.68 8.30 8.12
CA GLY A 331 -18.53 7.37 8.00
C GLY A 331 -18.84 6.00 8.59
N VAL A 332 -18.36 4.94 7.96
CA VAL A 332 -18.45 3.57 8.48
C VAL A 332 -17.14 2.85 8.43
N GLU A 333 -16.79 2.17 9.52
CA GLU A 333 -15.58 1.36 9.66
C GLU A 333 -15.88 0.15 10.58
N VAL A 334 -15.31 -1.01 10.26
CA VAL A 334 -15.52 -2.25 11.03
C VAL A 334 -14.62 -2.34 12.26
N VAL A 335 -13.50 -1.61 12.28
CA VAL A 335 -12.53 -1.65 13.37
C VAL A 335 -12.89 -0.60 14.42
N GLU A 336 -13.41 -1.02 15.58
CA GLU A 336 -13.86 -0.14 16.66
C GLU A 336 -12.81 0.90 17.07
N LYS A 337 -11.53 0.48 17.19
CA LYS A 337 -10.44 1.42 17.51
C LYS A 337 -10.27 2.50 16.45
N ALA A 338 -10.40 2.18 15.17
CA ALA A 338 -10.32 3.17 14.10
C ALA A 338 -11.49 4.16 14.14
N VAL A 339 -12.70 3.70 14.49
CA VAL A 339 -13.86 4.57 14.71
C VAL A 339 -13.62 5.54 15.87
N LEU A 340 -13.08 5.05 17.00
CA LEU A 340 -12.72 5.91 18.12
C LEU A 340 -11.65 6.94 17.75
N ASP A 341 -10.65 6.52 16.96
CA ASP A 341 -9.60 7.41 16.50
C ASP A 341 -10.16 8.45 15.50
N SER A 342 -11.10 8.07 14.61
CA SER A 342 -11.76 9.01 13.69
C SER A 342 -12.59 10.07 14.41
N GLN A 343 -13.31 9.70 15.47
CA GLN A 343 -14.05 10.63 16.32
C GLN A 343 -13.14 11.64 17.02
N LYS A 344 -11.99 11.16 17.55
CA LYS A 344 -10.97 12.04 18.15
C LYS A 344 -10.35 12.99 17.12
N ASN A 345 -10.07 12.49 15.92
CA ASN A 345 -9.54 13.30 14.83
C ASN A 345 -10.55 14.36 14.38
N ALA A 346 -11.86 14.04 14.31
CA ALA A 346 -12.91 15.01 14.02
C ALA A 346 -12.93 16.13 15.07
N ALA A 347 -12.95 15.77 16.34
CA ALA A 347 -12.96 16.74 17.44
C ALA A 347 -11.71 17.63 17.44
N ARG A 348 -10.51 17.06 17.19
CA ARG A 348 -9.24 17.78 17.09
C ARG A 348 -9.29 18.85 15.99
N ASN A 349 -9.91 18.57 14.87
CA ASN A 349 -10.00 19.46 13.72
C ASN A 349 -11.24 20.41 13.78
N GLY A 350 -11.99 20.39 14.87
CA GLY A 350 -13.22 21.19 15.02
C GLY A 350 -14.27 20.87 13.97
N ILE A 351 -14.40 19.58 13.62
CA ILE A 351 -15.39 19.08 12.65
C ILE A 351 -16.51 18.37 13.44
N ASP A 352 -17.72 18.92 13.37
CA ASP A 352 -18.91 18.48 14.10
C ASP A 352 -20.02 17.93 13.20
N ASN A 353 -19.89 18.11 11.88
CA ASN A 353 -20.85 17.63 10.88
C ASN A 353 -20.49 16.26 10.28
N ILE A 354 -19.87 15.40 11.07
CA ILE A 354 -19.54 14.03 10.69
C ILE A 354 -19.97 13.04 11.76
N THR A 355 -20.56 11.92 11.35
CA THR A 355 -20.99 10.83 12.22
C THR A 355 -20.33 9.54 11.81
N TYR A 356 -19.58 8.91 12.73
CA TYR A 356 -18.93 7.62 12.48
C TYR A 356 -19.66 6.49 13.18
N VAL A 357 -19.85 5.36 12.50
CA VAL A 357 -20.43 4.12 13.03
C VAL A 357 -19.47 2.94 12.89
N CYS A 358 -19.45 2.08 13.93
CA CYS A 358 -18.71 0.82 13.91
C CYS A 358 -19.63 -0.28 13.40
N ASP A 359 -19.53 -0.60 12.11
CA ASP A 359 -20.33 -1.64 11.45
C ASP A 359 -19.67 -2.08 10.14
N SER A 360 -20.20 -3.11 9.48
CA SER A 360 -19.85 -3.37 8.08
C SER A 360 -20.51 -2.30 7.19
N ALA A 361 -19.82 -1.97 6.07
CA ALA A 361 -20.36 -1.00 5.13
C ALA A 361 -21.74 -1.43 4.58
N GLU A 362 -21.93 -2.74 4.38
CA GLU A 362 -23.19 -3.35 3.94
C GLU A 362 -24.31 -3.13 4.96
N SER A 363 -24.06 -3.42 6.24
CA SER A 363 -25.04 -3.27 7.33
C SER A 363 -25.37 -1.80 7.58
N ALA A 364 -24.37 -0.94 7.66
CA ALA A 364 -24.56 0.49 7.85
C ALA A 364 -25.39 1.09 6.70
N MET A 365 -25.08 0.70 5.45
CA MET A 365 -25.82 1.18 4.28
C MET A 365 -27.30 0.79 4.35
N GLN A 366 -27.62 -0.45 4.74
CA GLN A 366 -29.00 -0.90 4.91
C GLN A 366 -29.73 -0.13 6.01
N LYS A 367 -29.08 0.15 7.14
CA LYS A 367 -29.66 0.95 8.24
C LYS A 367 -29.93 2.38 7.76
N TRP A 368 -28.98 3.03 7.09
CA TRP A 368 -29.16 4.38 6.57
C TRP A 368 -30.28 4.48 5.54
N VAL A 369 -30.46 3.45 4.70
CA VAL A 369 -31.63 3.33 3.81
C VAL A 369 -32.93 3.30 4.63
N ALA A 370 -33.00 2.46 5.67
CA ALA A 370 -34.15 2.32 6.53
C ALA A 370 -34.48 3.61 7.31
N ASP A 371 -33.44 4.33 7.74
CA ASP A 371 -33.51 5.60 8.45
C ASP A 371 -33.88 6.79 7.53
N GLY A 372 -34.00 6.55 6.22
CA GLY A 372 -34.37 7.56 5.24
C GLY A 372 -33.26 8.57 4.92
N ILE A 373 -31.98 8.24 5.19
CA ILE A 373 -30.84 9.06 4.81
C ILE A 373 -30.70 9.02 3.29
N LYS A 374 -30.61 10.20 2.69
CA LYS A 374 -30.51 10.37 1.23
C LYS A 374 -29.15 10.99 0.89
N PRO A 375 -28.11 10.18 0.73
CA PRO A 375 -26.83 10.69 0.31
C PRO A 375 -26.88 11.16 -1.14
N THR A 376 -26.22 12.29 -1.41
CA THR A 376 -26.03 12.80 -2.78
C THR A 376 -24.77 12.22 -3.39
N VAL A 377 -23.74 11.97 -2.57
CA VAL A 377 -22.45 11.41 -3.00
C VAL A 377 -22.04 10.28 -2.06
N ILE A 378 -21.50 9.21 -2.61
CA ILE A 378 -20.90 8.10 -1.84
C ILE A 378 -19.43 7.95 -2.25
N PHE A 379 -18.50 8.05 -1.29
CA PHE A 379 -17.13 7.66 -1.44
C PHE A 379 -16.94 6.22 -0.97
N VAL A 380 -16.19 5.43 -1.73
CA VAL A 380 -15.82 4.07 -1.38
C VAL A 380 -14.31 3.88 -1.54
N ASP A 381 -13.66 3.33 -0.51
CA ASP A 381 -12.25 2.93 -0.53
C ASP A 381 -12.12 1.50 0.02
N PRO A 382 -12.63 0.49 -0.72
CA PRO A 382 -12.70 -0.87 -0.24
C PRO A 382 -11.33 -1.54 -0.21
N PRO A 383 -11.17 -2.63 0.57
CA PRO A 383 -9.97 -3.46 0.54
C PRO A 383 -9.79 -4.13 -0.84
N ARG A 384 -8.64 -4.77 -1.07
CA ARG A 384 -8.25 -5.39 -2.36
C ARG A 384 -9.27 -6.30 -3.01
N LYS A 385 -10.18 -6.90 -2.23
CA LYS A 385 -11.28 -7.73 -2.76
C LYS A 385 -12.38 -6.95 -3.47
N GLY A 386 -12.39 -5.63 -3.36
CA GLY A 386 -13.43 -4.74 -3.89
C GLY A 386 -14.70 -4.76 -3.04
N LEU A 387 -15.77 -4.26 -3.62
CA LEU A 387 -17.10 -4.19 -3.01
C LEU A 387 -17.84 -5.53 -3.12
N THR A 388 -18.77 -5.74 -2.20
CA THR A 388 -19.74 -6.83 -2.32
C THR A 388 -20.93 -6.41 -3.18
N GLU A 389 -21.55 -7.36 -3.87
CA GLU A 389 -22.75 -7.09 -4.66
C GLU A 389 -23.89 -6.52 -3.80
N SER A 390 -24.01 -6.97 -2.55
CA SER A 390 -24.99 -6.45 -1.60
C SER A 390 -24.77 -4.97 -1.27
N PHE A 391 -23.51 -4.55 -1.08
CA PHE A 391 -23.17 -3.14 -0.88
C PHE A 391 -23.51 -2.31 -2.12
N ILE A 392 -23.11 -2.77 -3.32
CA ILE A 392 -23.40 -2.07 -4.58
C ILE A 392 -24.89 -1.87 -4.75
N LYS A 393 -25.73 -2.90 -4.56
CA LYS A 393 -27.18 -2.80 -4.63
C LYS A 393 -27.76 -1.86 -3.57
N ALA A 394 -27.29 -1.90 -2.33
CA ALA A 394 -27.73 -1.01 -1.29
C ALA A 394 -27.36 0.45 -1.58
N SER A 395 -26.13 0.71 -2.03
CA SER A 395 -25.65 2.05 -2.36
C SER A 395 -26.43 2.69 -3.53
N THR A 396 -26.81 1.89 -4.53
CA THR A 396 -27.60 2.38 -5.66
C THR A 396 -29.10 2.56 -5.31
N SER A 397 -29.62 1.84 -4.31
CA SER A 397 -31.03 1.95 -3.90
C SER A 397 -31.40 3.33 -3.33
N VAL A 398 -30.43 4.04 -2.73
CA VAL A 398 -30.63 5.43 -2.22
C VAL A 398 -30.46 6.47 -3.34
N LYS A 399 -30.10 6.02 -4.56
CA LYS A 399 -30.00 6.84 -5.76
C LYS A 399 -29.08 8.07 -5.60
N PRO A 400 -27.85 7.92 -5.08
CA PRO A 400 -26.92 9.04 -5.05
C PRO A 400 -26.66 9.56 -6.48
N GLU A 401 -26.34 10.84 -6.60
CA GLU A 401 -25.98 11.44 -7.90
C GLU A 401 -24.63 10.94 -8.40
N LYS A 402 -23.69 10.74 -7.44
CA LYS A 402 -22.30 10.37 -7.74
C LYS A 402 -21.80 9.29 -6.80
N ILE A 403 -20.97 8.40 -7.32
CA ILE A 403 -20.18 7.44 -6.58
C ILE A 403 -18.71 7.65 -6.94
N VAL A 404 -17.89 7.97 -5.96
CA VAL A 404 -16.44 8.15 -6.10
C VAL A 404 -15.76 6.89 -5.57
N TYR A 405 -15.12 6.16 -6.46
CA TYR A 405 -14.45 4.89 -6.16
C TYR A 405 -12.94 5.11 -6.10
N ILE A 406 -12.34 4.94 -4.93
CA ILE A 406 -10.89 4.89 -4.72
C ILE A 406 -10.50 3.42 -4.64
N SER A 407 -9.48 2.99 -5.36
CA SER A 407 -9.15 1.57 -5.48
C SER A 407 -7.66 1.29 -5.46
N CYS A 408 -7.26 0.33 -4.64
CA CYS A 408 -5.93 -0.27 -4.66
C CYS A 408 -5.83 -1.54 -5.54
N ASN A 409 -6.91 -1.92 -6.24
CA ASN A 409 -6.93 -3.07 -7.14
C ASN A 409 -7.84 -2.80 -8.35
N VAL A 410 -7.24 -2.43 -9.46
CA VAL A 410 -7.96 -2.04 -10.67
C VAL A 410 -8.81 -3.15 -11.29
N ALA A 411 -8.47 -4.42 -11.06
CA ALA A 411 -9.27 -5.54 -11.57
C ALA A 411 -10.60 -5.68 -10.83
N THR A 412 -10.60 -5.57 -9.49
CA THR A 412 -11.83 -5.59 -8.70
C THR A 412 -12.64 -4.31 -8.91
N MET A 413 -11.99 -3.17 -9.05
CA MET A 413 -12.67 -1.91 -9.42
C MET A 413 -13.41 -2.05 -10.75
N ALA A 414 -12.77 -2.58 -11.78
CA ALA A 414 -13.40 -2.77 -13.08
C ALA A 414 -14.61 -3.72 -13.03
N ARG A 415 -14.52 -4.79 -12.21
CA ARG A 415 -15.66 -5.70 -11.95
C ARG A 415 -16.82 -4.95 -11.28
N ASP A 416 -16.54 -4.16 -10.29
CA ASP A 416 -17.54 -3.43 -9.51
C ASP A 416 -18.17 -2.31 -10.34
N ILE A 417 -17.39 -1.60 -11.15
CA ILE A 417 -17.88 -0.58 -12.10
C ILE A 417 -18.88 -1.20 -13.06
N LYS A 418 -18.60 -2.39 -13.62
CA LYS A 418 -19.54 -3.09 -14.49
C LYS A 418 -20.90 -3.31 -13.80
N LEU A 419 -20.91 -3.72 -12.54
CA LEU A 419 -22.16 -3.90 -11.77
C LEU A 419 -22.88 -2.57 -11.53
N TYR A 420 -22.15 -1.48 -11.28
CA TYR A 420 -22.74 -0.15 -11.17
C TYR A 420 -23.38 0.31 -12.48
N GLU A 421 -22.74 0.05 -13.64
CA GLU A 421 -23.31 0.39 -14.96
C GLU A 421 -24.60 -0.40 -15.23
N GLU A 422 -24.66 -1.68 -14.84
CA GLU A 422 -25.90 -2.49 -14.92
C GLU A 422 -27.04 -1.93 -14.03
N LEU A 423 -26.71 -1.09 -13.04
CA LEU A 423 -27.66 -0.48 -12.11
C LEU A 423 -27.92 1.01 -12.40
N GLY A 424 -27.56 1.51 -13.60
CA GLY A 424 -27.89 2.86 -14.06
C GLY A 424 -26.90 3.94 -13.64
N TYR A 425 -25.63 3.58 -13.43
CA TYR A 425 -24.53 4.52 -13.24
C TYR A 425 -23.54 4.39 -14.39
N LYS A 426 -22.99 5.51 -14.81
CA LYS A 426 -22.02 5.55 -15.90
C LYS A 426 -20.66 6.01 -15.41
N LEU A 427 -19.60 5.29 -15.79
CA LEU A 427 -18.23 5.72 -15.56
C LEU A 427 -17.92 6.95 -16.42
N THR A 428 -17.53 8.07 -15.80
CA THR A 428 -17.31 9.35 -16.48
C THR A 428 -15.87 9.86 -16.39
N LYS A 429 -15.17 9.59 -15.29
CA LYS A 429 -13.78 10.02 -15.09
C LYS A 429 -12.99 8.89 -14.45
N VAL A 430 -11.73 8.71 -14.87
CA VAL A 430 -10.79 7.74 -14.30
C VAL A 430 -9.40 8.33 -14.29
N ARG A 431 -8.72 8.26 -13.14
CA ARG A 431 -7.33 8.71 -13.00
C ARG A 431 -6.51 7.75 -12.15
N PRO A 432 -5.47 7.13 -12.71
CA PRO A 432 -4.48 6.38 -11.94
C PRO A 432 -3.60 7.30 -11.11
N THR A 433 -3.12 6.79 -9.98
CA THR A 433 -2.19 7.50 -9.09
C THR A 433 -1.09 6.54 -8.65
N ASP A 434 0.14 6.97 -8.75
CA ASP A 434 1.30 6.19 -8.31
C ASP A 434 1.60 6.41 -6.83
N LEU A 435 0.79 5.80 -5.96
CA LEU A 435 0.98 5.86 -4.51
C LEU A 435 2.23 5.09 -4.06
N PHE A 436 2.66 4.11 -4.85
CA PHE A 436 3.79 3.22 -4.57
C PHE A 436 4.80 3.21 -5.73
N PRO A 437 5.53 4.32 -5.95
CA PRO A 437 6.59 4.38 -6.95
C PRO A 437 7.56 3.20 -6.86
N ASN A 438 8.08 2.77 -8.01
CA ASN A 438 8.96 1.63 -8.16
C ASN A 438 8.32 0.25 -7.91
N THR A 439 7.01 0.18 -7.61
CA THR A 439 6.27 -1.08 -7.47
C THR A 439 5.17 -1.20 -8.52
N HIS A 440 4.70 -2.42 -8.77
CA HIS A 440 3.61 -2.67 -9.73
C HIS A 440 2.22 -2.21 -9.26
N HIS A 441 2.09 -1.82 -8.00
CA HIS A 441 0.82 -1.36 -7.44
C HIS A 441 0.39 -0.04 -8.07
N VAL A 442 -0.90 0.07 -8.40
CA VAL A 442 -1.52 1.29 -8.89
C VAL A 442 -2.79 1.56 -8.10
N GLU A 443 -2.90 2.79 -7.60
CA GLU A 443 -4.15 3.32 -7.06
C GLU A 443 -4.93 4.03 -8.16
N CYS A 444 -6.24 4.09 -8.04
CA CYS A 444 -7.08 4.70 -9.06
C CYS A 444 -8.29 5.38 -8.45
N VAL A 445 -8.65 6.54 -8.98
CA VAL A 445 -9.93 7.19 -8.68
C VAL A 445 -10.84 7.08 -9.90
N ALA A 446 -12.05 6.62 -9.68
CA ALA A 446 -13.10 6.58 -10.71
C ALA A 446 -14.35 7.33 -10.23
N LEU A 447 -15.00 8.06 -11.13
CA LEU A 447 -16.28 8.72 -10.91
C LEU A 447 -17.36 8.04 -11.70
N LEU A 448 -18.39 7.57 -10.99
CA LEU A 448 -19.62 7.07 -11.55
C LEU A 448 -20.73 8.10 -11.31
N VAL A 449 -21.48 8.43 -12.36
CA VAL A 449 -22.59 9.39 -12.30
C VAL A 449 -23.86 8.65 -12.67
N LYS A 450 -24.95 8.95 -11.96
CA LYS A 450 -26.25 8.38 -12.21
C LYS A 450 -26.77 8.86 -13.58
N GLU A 451 -27.25 7.92 -14.43
CA GLU A 451 -27.93 8.20 -15.69
C GLU A 451 -29.36 8.73 -15.52
#